data_ffc81deb97db2ef10de8e9b8a19d5cdd
#
_entry.id   ffc81deb97db2ef10de8e9b8a19d5cdd
#
_cell.length_a   1.000
_cell.length_b   1.000
_cell.length_c   1.000
_cell.angle_alpha   90.00
_cell.angle_beta   90.00
_cell.angle_gamma   90.00
#
_symmetry.space_group_name_H-M   'P 1'
#
loop_
_entity.id
_entity.type
_entity.pdbx_description
1 polymer ?
#
loop_
_entity_poly.entity_id
_entity_poly.type
_entity_poly.pdbx_seq_one_letter_code
_entity_poly.pdbx_strand_id
1 'polypeptide(L)'
;MNIVIVEDDINMRKSLEIALGEYDELKIKSYKSAVEALKKMGDDVDLVITDINMPQMDGLEFIKRLEGKFDVIIMTGNATLNKAIESVRLGVKDFLTKPFDAQTLYEAIKRVEILRRKLPAASLKAAQNGSVSQADSTDFVASSPALVNALNLASRVAKTDASAMLMGESGVGKELFAKFIHKNSPRKDGPFIAINMAAIPENLIESELFGFEKGAFTDASAMKKGQFELASGGTLFLDEIGEMPLNLQPKLLRAIQEREITRLGATKSVKIDVRIVSATNANLPAMISEGKFREDLFYRLNTVPVAIPPLRERKEEILPIAERFLKQSCEEFNLGAKSFSEAAVKELENYDFPGNIRELISVVQRAAILSEGEEIQPGDLFLQARSRK
;
A
#
# COMPACT_ATOMS: atom_id res chain seq x y z
N MET A 1 -5.21 15.49 25.77
CA MET A 1 -5.38 15.46 24.30
C MET A 1 -6.69 16.15 23.95
N ASN A 2 -6.70 17.12 23.01
CA ASN A 2 -7.91 17.83 22.58
C ASN A 2 -8.58 17.07 21.43
N ILE A 3 -9.79 16.55 21.66
CA ILE A 3 -10.51 15.71 20.72
C ILE A 3 -11.78 16.41 20.25
N VAL A 4 -12.04 16.36 18.95
CA VAL A 4 -13.29 16.81 18.35
C VAL A 4 -14.06 15.60 17.84
N ILE A 5 -15.33 15.46 18.26
CA ILE A 5 -16.26 14.43 17.77
C ILE A 5 -17.28 15.09 16.84
N VAL A 6 -17.46 14.52 15.65
CA VAL A 6 -18.47 14.99 14.69
C VAL A 6 -19.41 13.82 14.36
N GLU A 7 -20.64 13.91 14.85
CA GLU A 7 -21.65 12.85 14.79
C GLU A 7 -23.04 13.50 14.75
N ASP A 8 -23.86 13.18 13.77
CA ASP A 8 -25.18 13.77 13.61
C ASP A 8 -26.25 13.13 14.53
N ASP A 9 -26.09 11.83 14.84
CA ASP A 9 -26.95 11.16 15.82
C ASP A 9 -26.69 11.69 17.23
N ILE A 10 -27.73 12.30 17.82
CA ILE A 10 -27.65 12.95 19.16
C ILE A 10 -27.36 11.92 20.25
N ASN A 11 -27.91 10.71 20.16
CA ASN A 11 -27.74 9.66 21.17
C ASN A 11 -26.33 9.10 21.14
N MET A 12 -25.85 8.79 19.93
CA MET A 12 -24.48 8.30 19.72
C MET A 12 -23.46 9.35 20.18
N ARG A 13 -23.63 10.61 19.77
CA ARG A 13 -22.75 11.71 20.16
C ARG A 13 -22.65 11.86 21.68
N LYS A 14 -23.79 11.87 22.38
CA LYS A 14 -23.84 11.97 23.86
C LYS A 14 -23.22 10.74 24.54
N SER A 15 -23.47 9.55 24.02
CA SER A 15 -22.85 8.33 24.53
C SER A 15 -21.33 8.37 24.43
N LEU A 16 -20.79 8.87 23.31
CA LEU A 16 -19.36 9.04 23.10
C LEU A 16 -18.76 10.11 24.04
N GLU A 17 -19.47 11.23 24.24
CA GLU A 17 -19.05 12.27 25.19
C GLU A 17 -18.96 11.73 26.63
N ILE A 18 -19.95 10.97 27.06
CA ILE A 18 -19.98 10.37 28.41
C ILE A 18 -18.87 9.35 28.55
N ALA A 19 -18.78 8.42 27.61
CA ALA A 19 -17.82 7.32 27.66
C ALA A 19 -16.35 7.80 27.63
N LEU A 20 -16.05 8.81 26.81
CA LEU A 20 -14.71 9.38 26.76
C LEU A 20 -14.45 10.42 27.86
N GLY A 21 -15.51 11.00 28.44
CA GLY A 21 -15.43 11.93 29.56
C GLY A 21 -14.97 11.28 30.88
N GLU A 22 -14.95 9.96 30.98
CA GLU A 22 -14.40 9.21 32.11
C GLU A 22 -12.84 9.26 32.14
N TYR A 23 -12.19 9.72 31.08
CA TYR A 23 -10.73 9.79 30.97
C TYR A 23 -10.25 11.23 31.13
N ASP A 24 -9.71 11.58 32.28
CA ASP A 24 -9.28 12.94 32.65
C ASP A 24 -8.26 13.59 31.70
N GLU A 25 -7.48 12.76 30.98
CA GLU A 25 -6.49 13.22 30.02
C GLU A 25 -7.07 13.68 28.67
N LEU A 26 -8.36 13.45 28.42
CA LEU A 26 -9.05 13.81 27.18
C LEU A 26 -9.91 15.06 27.39
N LYS A 27 -9.77 16.05 26.52
CA LYS A 27 -10.64 17.22 26.44
C LYS A 27 -11.49 17.10 25.18
N ILE A 28 -12.80 16.92 25.36
CA ILE A 28 -13.72 16.59 24.28
C ILE A 28 -14.58 17.79 23.93
N LYS A 29 -14.67 18.10 22.65
CA LYS A 29 -15.69 18.97 22.06
C LYS A 29 -16.47 18.20 21.02
N SER A 30 -17.77 18.37 20.94
CA SER A 30 -18.58 17.69 19.94
C SER A 30 -19.38 18.65 19.07
N TYR A 31 -19.62 18.24 17.84
CA TYR A 31 -20.42 18.97 16.86
C TYR A 31 -21.43 18.03 16.19
N LYS A 32 -22.60 18.57 15.86
CA LYS A 32 -23.69 17.80 15.23
C LYS A 32 -23.55 17.66 13.71
N SER A 33 -22.59 18.33 13.10
CA SER A 33 -22.35 18.25 11.66
C SER A 33 -20.94 18.72 11.31
N ALA A 34 -20.43 18.23 10.17
CA ALA A 34 -19.17 18.64 9.59
C ALA A 34 -19.10 20.15 9.31
N VAL A 35 -20.21 20.75 8.85
CA VAL A 35 -20.32 22.18 8.56
C VAL A 35 -20.15 23.02 9.83
N GLU A 36 -20.73 22.57 10.95
CA GLU A 36 -20.58 23.25 12.23
C GLU A 36 -19.16 23.12 12.77
N ALA A 37 -18.56 21.92 12.65
CA ALA A 37 -17.19 21.67 13.06
C ALA A 37 -16.20 22.58 12.32
N LEU A 38 -16.28 22.67 10.98
CA LEU A 38 -15.41 23.53 10.17
C LEU A 38 -15.49 25.02 10.56
N LYS A 39 -16.64 25.49 11.07
CA LYS A 39 -16.82 26.90 11.47
C LYS A 39 -16.30 27.21 12.87
N LYS A 40 -16.33 26.24 13.78
CA LYS A 40 -16.11 26.45 15.22
C LYS A 40 -14.86 25.75 15.78
N MET A 41 -14.27 24.82 15.03
CA MET A 41 -13.09 24.09 15.43
C MET A 41 -11.87 25.01 15.34
N GLY A 42 -11.08 25.07 16.42
CA GLY A 42 -9.82 25.82 16.45
C GLY A 42 -8.62 24.98 16.02
N ASP A 43 -7.46 25.63 15.91
CA ASP A 43 -6.20 24.95 15.54
C ASP A 43 -5.58 24.17 16.71
N ASP A 44 -6.18 24.24 17.91
CA ASP A 44 -5.76 23.55 19.13
C ASP A 44 -6.21 22.08 19.21
N VAL A 45 -6.84 21.55 18.16
CA VAL A 45 -7.35 20.18 18.09
C VAL A 45 -6.22 19.20 17.76
N ASP A 46 -6.18 18.12 18.53
CA ASP A 46 -5.20 17.04 18.35
C ASP A 46 -5.72 15.91 17.47
N LEU A 47 -7.01 15.58 17.62
CA LEU A 47 -7.66 14.45 16.96
C LEU A 47 -9.09 14.78 16.60
N VAL A 48 -9.50 14.44 15.40
CA VAL A 48 -10.89 14.51 14.95
C VAL A 48 -11.43 13.08 14.83
N ILE A 49 -12.60 12.83 15.43
CA ILE A 49 -13.35 11.58 15.31
C ILE A 49 -14.65 11.90 14.57
N THR A 50 -14.87 11.34 13.39
CA THR A 50 -16.03 11.71 12.56
C THR A 50 -16.77 10.50 12.03
N ASP A 51 -18.12 10.58 11.98
CA ASP A 51 -18.90 9.66 11.16
C ASP A 51 -18.71 9.96 9.67
N ILE A 52 -18.84 8.93 8.83
CA ILE A 52 -18.87 9.09 7.38
C ILE A 52 -20.23 9.58 6.89
N ASN A 53 -21.32 8.99 7.40
CA ASN A 53 -22.66 9.21 6.87
C ASN A 53 -23.37 10.34 7.59
N MET A 54 -23.01 11.58 7.28
CA MET A 54 -23.65 12.76 7.84
C MET A 54 -24.41 13.57 6.79
N PRO A 55 -25.54 14.22 7.15
CA PRO A 55 -26.28 15.08 6.23
C PRO A 55 -25.50 16.35 5.89
N GLN A 56 -25.75 16.91 4.69
CA GLN A 56 -25.16 18.13 4.10
C GLN A 56 -23.69 17.98 3.67
N MET A 57 -22.84 17.36 4.46
CA MET A 57 -21.44 17.11 4.14
C MET A 57 -21.04 15.78 4.76
N ASP A 58 -20.66 14.81 3.96
CA ASP A 58 -20.19 13.53 4.46
C ASP A 58 -18.81 13.62 5.11
N GLY A 59 -18.45 12.60 5.89
CA GLY A 59 -17.20 12.60 6.64
C GLY A 59 -15.96 12.61 5.74
N LEU A 60 -16.02 12.06 4.55
CA LEU A 60 -14.89 12.06 3.61
C LEU A 60 -14.66 13.44 2.99
N GLU A 61 -15.74 14.14 2.61
CA GLU A 61 -15.65 15.52 2.16
C GLU A 61 -15.16 16.46 3.28
N PHE A 62 -15.62 16.20 4.51
CA PHE A 62 -15.14 16.91 5.69
C PHE A 62 -13.63 16.75 5.86
N ILE A 63 -13.11 15.53 5.80
CA ILE A 63 -11.68 15.23 5.93
C ILE A 63 -10.86 15.89 4.82
N LYS A 64 -11.35 15.90 3.57
CA LYS A 64 -10.72 16.63 2.46
C LYS A 64 -10.53 18.11 2.79
N ARG A 65 -11.56 18.74 3.40
CA ARG A 65 -11.50 20.17 3.79
C ARG A 65 -10.62 20.45 5.02
N LEU A 66 -10.27 19.44 5.81
CA LEU A 66 -9.27 19.55 6.87
C LEU A 66 -7.84 19.64 6.36
N GLU A 67 -7.59 19.34 5.07
CA GLU A 67 -6.28 19.47 4.40
C GLU A 67 -5.12 18.81 5.15
N GLY A 68 -5.39 17.71 5.87
CA GLY A 68 -4.37 16.99 6.63
C GLY A 68 -3.85 17.70 7.88
N LYS A 69 -4.49 18.78 8.33
CA LYS A 69 -4.07 19.57 9.51
C LYS A 69 -4.20 18.80 10.82
N PHE A 70 -5.11 17.85 10.89
CA PHE A 70 -5.46 17.11 12.11
C PHE A 70 -5.35 15.60 11.88
N ASP A 71 -5.01 14.86 12.93
CA ASP A 71 -5.17 13.41 12.91
C ASP A 71 -6.67 13.05 12.92
N VAL A 72 -7.08 12.03 12.19
CA VAL A 72 -8.49 11.67 12.02
C VAL A 72 -8.70 10.19 12.31
N ILE A 73 -9.76 9.87 13.07
CA ILE A 73 -10.37 8.55 13.20
C ILE A 73 -11.75 8.60 12.56
N ILE A 74 -12.10 7.63 11.75
CA ILE A 74 -13.41 7.49 11.14
C ILE A 74 -14.24 6.46 11.89
N MET A 75 -15.54 6.80 12.11
CA MET A 75 -16.57 5.86 12.54
C MET A 75 -17.57 5.63 11.41
N THR A 76 -18.04 4.39 11.22
CA THR A 76 -19.06 4.11 10.20
C THR A 76 -19.92 2.90 10.56
N GLY A 77 -21.22 2.98 10.31
CA GLY A 77 -22.16 1.85 10.43
C GLY A 77 -22.20 0.96 9.19
N ASN A 78 -21.63 1.42 8.08
CA ASN A 78 -21.60 0.67 6.82
C ASN A 78 -20.20 0.83 6.19
N ALA A 79 -19.31 -0.05 6.60
CA ALA A 79 -17.95 -0.13 6.09
C ALA A 79 -17.98 -0.67 4.65
N THR A 80 -18.30 0.20 3.70
CA THR A 80 -17.99 -0.15 2.31
C THR A 80 -16.51 0.16 2.08
N LEU A 81 -15.84 -0.78 1.48
CA LEU A 81 -14.41 -0.73 1.26
C LEU A 81 -13.95 0.45 0.40
N ASN A 82 -14.78 0.95 -0.51
CA ASN A 82 -14.46 2.18 -1.25
C ASN A 82 -14.27 3.37 -0.30
N LYS A 83 -15.10 3.47 0.75
CA LYS A 83 -14.96 4.51 1.77
C LYS A 83 -13.72 4.31 2.65
N ALA A 84 -13.36 3.07 2.97
CA ALA A 84 -12.14 2.76 3.71
C ALA A 84 -10.87 3.09 2.89
N ILE A 85 -10.84 2.76 1.61
CA ILE A 85 -9.73 3.10 0.71
C ILE A 85 -9.60 4.62 0.54
N GLU A 86 -10.71 5.32 0.36
CA GLU A 86 -10.71 6.78 0.23
C GLU A 86 -10.23 7.45 1.53
N SER A 87 -10.63 6.95 2.69
CA SER A 87 -10.17 7.46 3.98
C SER A 87 -8.68 7.24 4.22
N VAL A 88 -8.12 6.11 3.81
CA VAL A 88 -6.67 5.85 3.85
C VAL A 88 -5.91 6.83 2.94
N ARG A 89 -6.42 7.13 1.74
CA ARG A 89 -5.85 8.13 0.83
C ARG A 89 -5.86 9.55 1.44
N LEU A 90 -6.83 9.84 2.30
CA LEU A 90 -6.95 11.12 3.00
C LEU A 90 -6.11 11.20 4.29
N GLY A 91 -5.31 10.18 4.59
CA GLY A 91 -4.39 10.19 5.72
C GLY A 91 -5.04 9.92 7.08
N VAL A 92 -6.23 9.30 7.09
CA VAL A 92 -6.93 8.86 8.30
C VAL A 92 -6.07 7.89 9.10
N LYS A 93 -6.02 8.04 10.42
CA LYS A 93 -5.14 7.29 11.30
C LYS A 93 -5.73 5.95 11.75
N ASP A 94 -7.05 5.88 11.90
CA ASP A 94 -7.75 4.66 12.29
C ASP A 94 -9.20 4.67 11.80
N PHE A 95 -9.82 3.50 11.80
CA PHE A 95 -11.15 3.28 11.26
C PHE A 95 -11.94 2.33 12.18
N LEU A 96 -13.11 2.74 12.64
CA LEU A 96 -13.97 1.98 13.54
C LEU A 96 -15.31 1.65 12.90
N THR A 97 -15.68 0.38 12.93
CA THR A 97 -16.98 -0.08 12.43
C THR A 97 -18.00 -0.10 13.56
N LYS A 98 -19.13 0.61 13.40
CA LYS A 98 -20.27 0.56 14.33
C LYS A 98 -21.00 -0.79 14.20
N PRO A 99 -21.42 -1.46 15.30
CA PRO A 99 -21.28 -1.01 16.69
C PRO A 99 -19.89 -1.33 17.26
N PHE A 100 -19.36 -0.44 18.09
CA PHE A 100 -18.14 -0.62 18.88
C PHE A 100 -18.39 -0.16 20.32
N ASP A 101 -17.60 -0.65 21.27
CA ASP A 101 -17.66 -0.23 22.67
C ASP A 101 -16.70 0.95 22.95
N ALA A 102 -16.88 1.56 24.13
CA ALA A 102 -16.04 2.68 24.56
C ALA A 102 -14.56 2.32 24.68
N GLN A 103 -14.25 1.09 25.08
CA GLN A 103 -12.89 0.59 25.22
C GLN A 103 -12.18 0.53 23.86
N THR A 104 -12.85 0.01 22.83
CA THR A 104 -12.32 -0.05 21.45
C THR A 104 -11.99 1.34 20.92
N LEU A 105 -12.87 2.33 21.15
CA LEU A 105 -12.64 3.72 20.76
C LEU A 105 -11.46 4.34 21.54
N TYR A 106 -11.39 4.12 22.85
CA TYR A 106 -10.28 4.60 23.66
C TYR A 106 -8.94 4.02 23.23
N GLU A 107 -8.89 2.73 22.92
CA GLU A 107 -7.69 2.08 22.39
C GLU A 107 -7.26 2.65 21.03
N ALA A 108 -8.21 2.98 20.15
CA ALA A 108 -7.93 3.67 18.90
C ALA A 108 -7.32 5.06 19.14
N ILE A 109 -7.87 5.84 20.08
CA ILE A 109 -7.33 7.13 20.49
C ILE A 109 -5.90 6.97 21.03
N LYS A 110 -5.66 5.98 21.89
CA LYS A 110 -4.33 5.72 22.44
C LYS A 110 -3.32 5.30 21.36
N ARG A 111 -3.72 4.50 20.38
CA ARG A 111 -2.85 4.18 19.22
C ARG A 111 -2.40 5.46 18.50
N VAL A 112 -3.32 6.39 18.22
CA VAL A 112 -2.99 7.67 17.59
C VAL A 112 -2.09 8.53 18.49
N GLU A 113 -2.36 8.58 19.80
CA GLU A 113 -1.52 9.33 20.77
C GLU A 113 -0.08 8.78 20.83
N ILE A 114 0.11 7.47 20.87
CA ILE A 114 1.42 6.83 20.87
C ILE A 114 2.19 7.14 19.58
N LEU A 115 1.50 7.12 18.44
CA LEU A 115 2.09 7.50 17.15
C LEU A 115 2.54 8.95 17.15
N ARG A 116 1.78 9.84 17.77
CA ARG A 116 2.07 11.27 17.88
C ARG A 116 3.24 11.58 18.84
N ARG A 117 3.30 10.92 20.00
CA ARG A 117 4.40 11.09 20.99
C ARG A 117 5.75 10.60 20.49
N LYS A 118 5.77 9.64 19.58
CA LYS A 118 7.00 9.15 18.93
C LYS A 118 7.55 10.08 17.84
N LEU A 119 6.81 11.16 17.49
CA LEU A 119 7.25 12.21 16.57
C LEU A 119 7.43 13.52 17.37
N PRO A 120 8.68 13.99 17.62
CA PRO A 120 8.90 15.29 18.23
C PRO A 120 8.27 16.40 17.37
N ALA A 121 7.67 17.42 18.03
CA ALA A 121 7.02 18.56 17.37
C ALA A 121 7.92 19.37 16.40
N ALA A 122 9.24 19.12 16.39
CA ALA A 122 10.19 19.63 15.41
C ALA A 122 10.07 18.98 14.02
N SER A 123 9.38 17.82 13.88
CA SER A 123 9.24 17.07 12.61
C SER A 123 8.12 17.60 11.72
N LEU A 124 7.20 18.41 12.23
CA LEU A 124 6.11 19.00 11.43
C LEU A 124 6.56 20.19 10.57
N LYS A 125 7.68 20.85 10.96
CA LYS A 125 8.35 21.87 10.13
C LYS A 125 9.43 21.27 9.23
N ALA A 126 9.89 20.05 9.50
CA ALA A 126 10.86 19.31 8.67
C ALA A 126 10.21 18.48 7.57
N ALA A 127 8.89 18.31 7.57
CA ALA A 127 8.16 17.65 6.48
C ALA A 127 8.11 18.50 5.19
N GLN A 128 8.54 19.76 5.24
CA GLN A 128 8.80 20.59 4.06
C GLN A 128 10.25 20.49 3.54
N ASN A 129 11.15 19.81 4.31
CA ASN A 129 12.53 19.53 3.91
C ASN A 129 12.92 18.10 4.35
N GLY A 130 12.06 17.13 4.10
CA GLY A 130 12.27 15.74 4.47
C GLY A 130 13.21 15.03 3.52
N SER A 131 14.52 15.18 3.75
CA SER A 131 15.50 14.21 3.25
C SER A 131 15.21 12.85 3.90
N VAL A 132 14.62 11.91 3.16
CA VAL A 132 14.85 10.48 3.34
C VAL A 132 16.37 10.33 3.38
N SER A 133 16.91 9.71 4.41
CA SER A 133 18.35 9.48 4.54
C SER A 133 18.88 8.91 3.22
N GLN A 134 19.80 9.62 2.56
CA GLN A 134 20.28 9.36 1.20
C GLN A 134 20.93 7.98 1.00
N ALA A 135 21.08 7.16 2.04
CA ALA A 135 21.77 5.88 1.97
C ALA A 135 20.95 4.72 1.37
N ASP A 136 19.59 4.76 1.41
CA ASP A 136 18.74 3.63 1.00
C ASP A 136 17.76 3.94 -0.13
N SER A 137 17.79 5.15 -0.70
CA SER A 137 16.84 5.61 -1.72
C SER A 137 17.36 5.54 -3.16
N THR A 138 18.49 4.88 -3.41
CA THR A 138 19.11 4.80 -4.76
C THR A 138 18.20 4.13 -5.80
N ASP A 139 17.22 3.35 -5.36
CA ASP A 139 16.30 2.63 -6.26
C ASP A 139 15.05 3.47 -6.62
N PHE A 140 14.71 4.50 -5.84
CA PHE A 140 13.52 5.34 -6.08
C PHE A 140 13.90 6.74 -6.54
N VAL A 141 13.20 7.22 -7.56
CA VAL A 141 13.12 8.64 -7.87
C VAL A 141 11.86 9.16 -7.17
N ALA A 142 12.00 9.68 -5.97
CA ALA A 142 10.86 10.10 -5.14
C ALA A 142 10.85 11.62 -5.01
N SER A 143 10.12 12.30 -5.87
CA SER A 143 9.92 13.76 -5.87
C SER A 143 8.48 14.16 -5.56
N SER A 144 7.51 13.31 -5.89
CA SER A 144 6.09 13.62 -5.65
C SER A 144 5.69 13.40 -4.18
N PRO A 145 4.85 14.27 -3.60
CA PRO A 145 4.33 14.09 -2.25
C PRO A 145 3.59 12.76 -2.06
N ALA A 146 2.89 12.29 -3.08
CA ALA A 146 2.14 11.05 -3.05
C ALA A 146 3.06 9.83 -2.87
N LEU A 147 4.18 9.75 -3.63
CA LEU A 147 5.14 8.66 -3.49
C LEU A 147 5.92 8.77 -2.17
N VAL A 148 6.31 9.98 -1.77
CA VAL A 148 6.97 10.22 -0.47
C VAL A 148 6.11 9.72 0.69
N ASN A 149 4.80 9.97 0.68
CA ASN A 149 3.88 9.46 1.69
C ASN A 149 3.81 7.93 1.70
N ALA A 150 3.74 7.29 0.53
CA ALA A 150 3.76 5.84 0.42
C ALA A 150 5.08 5.23 0.93
N LEU A 151 6.23 5.84 0.62
CA LEU A 151 7.55 5.43 1.12
C LEU A 151 7.70 5.62 2.63
N ASN A 152 7.19 6.73 3.18
CA ASN A 152 7.17 6.96 4.62
C ASN A 152 6.36 5.89 5.35
N LEU A 153 5.19 5.51 4.81
CA LEU A 153 4.37 4.43 5.37
C LEU A 153 5.10 3.07 5.25
N ALA A 154 5.68 2.78 4.08
CA ALA A 154 6.48 1.58 3.86
C ALA A 154 7.68 1.50 4.82
N SER A 155 8.38 2.61 5.06
CA SER A 155 9.50 2.69 6.01
C SER A 155 9.06 2.43 7.46
N ARG A 156 7.87 2.92 7.85
CA ARG A 156 7.32 2.66 9.20
C ARG A 156 6.94 1.20 9.37
N VAL A 157 6.25 0.62 8.40
CA VAL A 157 5.85 -0.79 8.46
C VAL A 157 7.05 -1.72 8.35
N ALA A 158 8.11 -1.31 7.66
CA ALA A 158 9.34 -2.07 7.56
C ALA A 158 9.95 -2.42 8.93
N LYS A 159 9.86 -1.51 9.89
CA LYS A 159 10.40 -1.67 11.26
C LYS A 159 9.61 -2.66 12.14
N THR A 160 8.54 -3.26 11.63
CA THR A 160 7.68 -4.22 12.33
C THR A 160 7.59 -5.53 11.57
N ASP A 161 7.11 -6.58 12.20
CA ASP A 161 6.79 -7.87 11.55
C ASP A 161 5.34 -7.93 11.01
N ALA A 162 4.61 -6.82 11.03
CA ALA A 162 3.25 -6.76 10.49
C ALA A 162 3.23 -7.08 8.99
N SER A 163 2.17 -7.76 8.56
CA SER A 163 1.91 -7.98 7.14
C SER A 163 1.61 -6.65 6.44
N ALA A 164 2.16 -6.46 5.26
CA ALA A 164 1.90 -5.29 4.42
C ALA A 164 1.22 -5.71 3.12
N MET A 165 0.20 -4.96 2.70
CA MET A 165 -0.45 -5.16 1.41
C MET A 165 -0.17 -3.95 0.51
N LEU A 166 0.53 -4.17 -0.59
CA LEU A 166 0.86 -3.17 -1.59
C LEU A 166 -0.24 -3.13 -2.65
N MET A 167 -0.94 -2.02 -2.73
CA MET A 167 -2.04 -1.83 -3.68
C MET A 167 -1.64 -0.79 -4.73
N GLY A 168 -1.94 -1.09 -5.98
CA GLY A 168 -1.66 -0.18 -7.09
C GLY A 168 -1.74 -0.87 -8.42
N GLU A 169 -1.84 -0.08 -9.48
CA GLU A 169 -1.92 -0.56 -10.85
C GLU A 169 -0.72 -1.42 -11.25
N SER A 170 -0.87 -2.18 -12.34
CA SER A 170 0.27 -2.93 -12.88
C SER A 170 1.39 -1.96 -13.32
N GLY A 171 2.64 -2.34 -13.05
CA GLY A 171 3.80 -1.53 -13.45
C GLY A 171 4.13 -0.31 -12.58
N VAL A 172 3.44 -0.08 -11.44
CA VAL A 172 3.72 1.07 -10.53
C VAL A 172 4.96 0.92 -9.66
N GLY A 173 5.54 -0.32 -9.58
CA GLY A 173 6.72 -0.60 -8.77
C GLY A 173 6.44 -1.34 -7.46
N LYS A 174 5.36 -2.13 -7.36
CA LYS A 174 5.02 -2.91 -6.15
C LYS A 174 6.17 -3.77 -5.64
N GLU A 175 6.88 -4.47 -6.53
CA GLU A 175 8.03 -5.31 -6.15
C GLU A 175 9.18 -4.48 -5.56
N LEU A 176 9.42 -3.27 -6.08
CA LEU A 176 10.44 -2.36 -5.54
C LEU A 176 10.10 -1.94 -4.11
N PHE A 177 8.82 -1.65 -3.84
CA PHE A 177 8.33 -1.39 -2.49
C PHE A 177 8.48 -2.59 -1.54
N ALA A 178 8.22 -3.81 -2.02
CA ALA A 178 8.41 -5.03 -1.22
C ALA A 178 9.90 -5.23 -0.85
N LYS A 179 10.80 -5.04 -1.81
CA LYS A 179 12.26 -5.05 -1.57
C LYS A 179 12.69 -3.96 -0.60
N PHE A 180 12.14 -2.75 -0.72
CA PHE A 180 12.39 -1.65 0.20
C PHE A 180 11.96 -1.98 1.63
N ILE A 181 10.75 -2.54 1.81
CA ILE A 181 10.24 -2.98 3.11
C ILE A 181 11.16 -4.04 3.72
N HIS A 182 11.62 -5.02 2.93
CA HIS A 182 12.53 -6.06 3.39
C HIS A 182 13.89 -5.48 3.80
N LYS A 183 14.54 -4.70 2.94
CA LYS A 183 15.87 -4.08 3.18
C LYS A 183 15.89 -3.19 4.44
N ASN A 184 14.76 -2.56 4.78
CA ASN A 184 14.62 -1.68 5.95
C ASN A 184 13.99 -2.38 7.18
N SER A 185 13.91 -3.72 7.17
CA SER A 185 13.32 -4.50 8.24
C SER A 185 14.37 -5.14 9.15
N PRO A 186 13.97 -5.62 10.34
CA PRO A 186 14.83 -6.46 11.18
C PRO A 186 15.27 -7.77 10.48
N ARG A 187 14.59 -8.16 9.39
CA ARG A 187 14.86 -9.38 8.61
C ARG A 187 15.68 -9.12 7.33
N LYS A 188 16.31 -7.95 7.18
CA LYS A 188 17.05 -7.52 5.99
C LYS A 188 18.17 -8.47 5.56
N ASP A 189 18.75 -9.19 6.51
CA ASP A 189 19.84 -10.16 6.28
C ASP A 189 19.30 -11.58 6.01
N GLY A 190 17.98 -11.80 6.12
CA GLY A 190 17.31 -13.04 5.81
C GLY A 190 16.94 -13.15 4.32
N PRO A 191 16.38 -14.28 3.89
CA PRO A 191 15.98 -14.47 2.51
C PRO A 191 14.79 -13.56 2.13
N PHE A 192 14.85 -12.97 0.92
CA PHE A 192 13.72 -12.33 0.26
C PHE A 192 13.27 -13.23 -0.89
N ILE A 193 12.13 -13.89 -0.71
CA ILE A 193 11.56 -14.77 -1.72
C ILE A 193 10.34 -14.08 -2.33
N ALA A 194 10.36 -13.89 -3.64
CA ALA A 194 9.26 -13.32 -4.40
C ALA A 194 8.59 -14.39 -5.25
N ILE A 195 7.27 -14.45 -5.22
CA ILE A 195 6.46 -15.33 -6.03
C ILE A 195 5.30 -14.55 -6.63
N ASN A 196 5.13 -14.64 -7.95
CA ASN A 196 4.02 -14.03 -8.67
C ASN A 196 2.98 -15.11 -8.97
N MET A 197 1.77 -14.97 -8.39
CA MET A 197 0.70 -15.95 -8.52
C MET A 197 0.20 -16.06 -9.96
N ALA A 198 0.16 -14.97 -10.70
CA ALA A 198 -0.26 -14.97 -12.10
C ALA A 198 0.72 -15.67 -13.06
N ALA A 199 1.98 -15.84 -12.64
CA ALA A 199 3.00 -16.46 -13.47
C ALA A 199 3.07 -18.00 -13.32
N ILE A 200 2.35 -18.57 -12.36
CA ILE A 200 2.40 -20.01 -12.05
C ILE A 200 1.09 -20.66 -12.49
N PRO A 201 1.14 -21.76 -13.24
CA PRO A 201 -0.06 -22.56 -13.51
C PRO A 201 -0.79 -22.94 -12.22
N GLU A 202 -2.12 -22.83 -12.21
CA GLU A 202 -2.96 -23.03 -11.03
C GLU A 202 -2.68 -24.36 -10.30
N ASN A 203 -2.51 -25.44 -11.04
CA ASN A 203 -2.21 -26.77 -10.52
C ASN A 203 -0.82 -26.89 -9.86
N LEU A 204 0.09 -25.95 -10.07
CA LEU A 204 1.43 -25.95 -9.50
C LEU A 204 1.58 -25.00 -8.31
N ILE A 205 0.68 -24.03 -8.13
CA ILE A 205 0.78 -23.01 -7.06
C ILE A 205 0.94 -23.67 -5.69
N GLU A 206 0.15 -24.71 -5.42
CA GLU A 206 0.20 -25.41 -4.14
C GLU A 206 1.56 -26.04 -3.88
N SER A 207 2.10 -26.77 -4.85
CA SER A 207 3.40 -27.44 -4.74
C SER A 207 4.57 -26.44 -4.66
N GLU A 208 4.47 -25.31 -5.32
CA GLU A 208 5.47 -24.23 -5.24
C GLU A 208 5.44 -23.54 -3.86
N LEU A 209 4.27 -23.20 -3.36
CA LEU A 209 4.15 -22.50 -2.06
C LEU A 209 4.53 -23.38 -0.88
N PHE A 210 3.97 -24.59 -0.81
CA PHE A 210 4.03 -25.45 0.38
C PHE A 210 5.04 -26.60 0.25
N GLY A 211 5.52 -26.90 -0.97
CA GLY A 211 6.41 -28.03 -1.22
C GLY A 211 5.69 -29.38 -1.24
N PHE A 212 6.41 -30.42 -1.49
CA PHE A 212 5.89 -31.79 -1.56
C PHE A 212 6.89 -32.84 -1.09
N GLU A 213 6.36 -33.96 -0.59
CA GLU A 213 7.13 -35.15 -0.25
C GLU A 213 7.28 -36.05 -1.48
N LYS A 214 8.29 -36.91 -1.43
CA LYS A 214 8.48 -37.96 -2.45
C LYS A 214 7.22 -38.81 -2.55
N GLY A 215 6.72 -38.98 -3.79
CA GLY A 215 5.51 -39.77 -4.06
C GLY A 215 4.19 -39.03 -3.85
N ALA A 216 4.20 -37.72 -3.60
CA ALA A 216 2.97 -36.94 -3.44
C ALA A 216 2.10 -36.91 -4.72
N PHE A 217 2.71 -37.04 -5.88
CA PHE A 217 2.06 -37.20 -7.19
C PHE A 217 2.99 -37.97 -8.14
N THR A 218 2.51 -38.34 -9.34
CA THR A 218 3.17 -39.28 -10.26
C THR A 218 4.63 -38.93 -10.57
N ASP A 219 4.96 -37.64 -10.65
CA ASP A 219 6.32 -37.15 -10.99
C ASP A 219 7.15 -36.69 -9.78
N ALA A 220 6.64 -36.87 -8.57
CA ALA A 220 7.35 -36.51 -7.33
C ALA A 220 8.43 -37.51 -6.96
N SER A 221 9.52 -37.53 -7.75
CA SER A 221 10.64 -38.46 -7.54
C SER A 221 11.49 -38.18 -6.31
N ALA A 222 11.51 -36.91 -5.84
CA ALA A 222 12.22 -36.45 -4.66
C ALA A 222 11.38 -35.41 -3.91
N MET A 223 11.70 -35.19 -2.64
CA MET A 223 11.11 -34.11 -1.82
C MET A 223 11.57 -32.74 -2.34
N LYS A 224 10.66 -31.76 -2.37
CA LYS A 224 10.96 -30.35 -2.69
C LYS A 224 10.42 -29.44 -1.57
N LYS A 225 11.28 -28.55 -1.05
CA LYS A 225 10.85 -27.49 -0.12
C LYS A 225 10.02 -26.45 -0.86
N GLY A 226 8.95 -25.96 -0.21
CA GLY A 226 8.14 -24.86 -0.70
C GLY A 226 8.73 -23.49 -0.42
N GLN A 227 8.18 -22.47 -1.08
CA GLN A 227 8.63 -21.08 -0.93
C GLN A 227 8.51 -20.58 0.51
N PHE A 228 7.53 -21.04 1.28
CA PHE A 228 7.41 -20.74 2.71
C PHE A 228 8.61 -21.22 3.51
N GLU A 229 9.09 -22.42 3.25
CA GLU A 229 10.29 -22.94 3.92
C GLU A 229 11.55 -22.18 3.50
N LEU A 230 11.68 -21.87 2.20
CA LEU A 230 12.81 -21.12 1.66
C LEU A 230 12.85 -19.67 2.20
N ALA A 231 11.70 -19.07 2.49
CA ALA A 231 11.59 -17.73 3.05
C ALA A 231 11.78 -17.67 4.58
N SER A 232 11.96 -18.80 5.25
CA SER A 232 12.04 -18.85 6.71
C SER A 232 13.22 -18.04 7.25
N GLY A 233 12.98 -17.22 8.26
CA GLY A 233 13.92 -16.21 8.79
C GLY A 233 13.90 -14.88 8.01
N GLY A 234 13.13 -14.78 6.93
CA GLY A 234 13.11 -13.63 6.04
C GLY A 234 11.70 -13.14 5.69
N THR A 235 11.52 -12.78 4.42
CA THR A 235 10.28 -12.21 3.88
C THR A 235 9.82 -13.00 2.66
N LEU A 236 8.54 -13.38 2.62
CA LEU A 236 7.86 -13.92 1.44
C LEU A 236 6.99 -12.81 0.84
N PHE A 237 7.29 -12.47 -0.41
CA PHE A 237 6.52 -11.52 -1.20
C PHE A 237 5.57 -12.27 -2.14
N LEU A 238 4.26 -12.07 -1.93
CA LEU A 238 3.19 -12.68 -2.71
C LEU A 238 2.64 -11.65 -3.69
N ASP A 239 3.14 -11.63 -4.91
CA ASP A 239 2.66 -10.70 -5.95
C ASP A 239 1.41 -11.25 -6.63
N GLU A 240 0.51 -10.33 -7.01
CA GLU A 240 -0.81 -10.59 -7.61
C GLU A 240 -1.62 -11.62 -6.81
N ILE A 241 -1.74 -11.37 -5.48
CA ILE A 241 -2.43 -12.28 -4.55
C ILE A 241 -3.90 -12.51 -4.91
N GLY A 242 -4.53 -11.62 -5.67
CA GLY A 242 -5.89 -11.79 -6.19
C GLY A 242 -6.04 -12.99 -7.11
N GLU A 243 -4.96 -13.44 -7.76
CA GLU A 243 -4.95 -14.60 -8.66
C GLU A 243 -4.83 -15.95 -7.91
N MET A 244 -4.78 -15.91 -6.57
CA MET A 244 -4.72 -17.14 -5.78
C MET A 244 -6.02 -17.95 -5.87
N PRO A 245 -5.99 -19.24 -6.28
CA PRO A 245 -7.16 -20.08 -6.31
C PRO A 245 -7.90 -20.17 -4.98
N LEU A 246 -9.23 -20.12 -5.00
CA LEU A 246 -10.07 -20.06 -3.81
C LEU A 246 -9.83 -21.26 -2.85
N ASN A 247 -9.58 -22.44 -3.40
CA ASN A 247 -9.29 -23.67 -2.63
C ASN A 247 -7.95 -23.62 -1.89
N LEU A 248 -7.00 -22.77 -2.30
CA LEU A 248 -5.70 -22.63 -1.64
C LEU A 248 -5.67 -21.51 -0.59
N GLN A 249 -6.62 -20.57 -0.64
CA GLN A 249 -6.69 -19.45 0.30
C GLN A 249 -6.81 -19.89 1.77
N PRO A 250 -7.58 -20.95 2.15
CA PRO A 250 -7.58 -21.47 3.52
C PRO A 250 -6.23 -22.00 3.97
N LYS A 251 -5.47 -22.63 3.07
CA LYS A 251 -4.10 -23.15 3.39
C LYS A 251 -3.13 -22.00 3.64
N LEU A 252 -3.21 -20.95 2.81
CA LEU A 252 -2.42 -19.73 3.02
C LEU A 252 -2.77 -19.06 4.36
N LEU A 253 -4.06 -18.89 4.65
CA LEU A 253 -4.51 -18.31 5.92
C LEU A 253 -3.95 -19.08 7.12
N ARG A 254 -4.03 -20.41 7.08
CA ARG A 254 -3.50 -21.27 8.13
C ARG A 254 -1.98 -21.11 8.29
N ALA A 255 -1.24 -21.08 7.19
CA ALA A 255 0.22 -20.87 7.22
C ALA A 255 0.61 -19.53 7.88
N ILE A 256 -0.16 -18.47 7.64
CA ILE A 256 0.09 -17.14 8.22
C ILE A 256 -0.31 -17.08 9.69
N GLN A 257 -1.38 -17.77 10.11
CA GLN A 257 -1.91 -17.73 11.48
C GLN A 257 -1.13 -18.66 12.42
N GLU A 258 -0.95 -19.91 12.01
CA GLU A 258 -0.33 -20.95 12.84
C GLU A 258 1.20 -20.96 12.74
N ARG A 259 1.76 -20.26 11.73
CA ARG A 259 3.19 -20.29 11.40
C ARG A 259 3.71 -21.71 11.13
N GLU A 260 2.86 -22.51 10.52
CA GLU A 260 3.16 -23.88 10.15
C GLU A 260 2.59 -24.18 8.76
N ILE A 261 3.28 -25.01 8.01
CA ILE A 261 2.82 -25.53 6.71
C ILE A 261 2.84 -27.05 6.71
N THR A 262 2.04 -27.64 5.83
CA THR A 262 2.10 -29.08 5.54
C THR A 262 2.41 -29.26 4.07
N ARG A 263 3.48 -29.99 3.74
CA ARG A 263 3.83 -30.33 2.35
C ARG A 263 2.77 -31.23 1.76
N LEU A 264 2.62 -31.19 0.43
CA LEU A 264 1.76 -32.14 -0.27
C LEU A 264 2.25 -33.57 0.00
N GLY A 265 1.32 -34.45 0.34
CA GLY A 265 1.64 -35.85 0.70
C GLY A 265 2.23 -36.05 2.10
N ALA A 266 2.47 -34.99 2.88
CA ALA A 266 2.94 -35.11 4.25
C ALA A 266 1.80 -35.18 5.27
N THR A 267 2.08 -35.85 6.38
CA THR A 267 1.19 -35.88 7.58
C THR A 267 1.69 -34.97 8.71
N LYS A 268 2.94 -34.50 8.62
CA LYS A 268 3.56 -33.64 9.63
C LYS A 268 3.63 -32.21 9.16
N SER A 269 3.34 -31.26 10.06
CA SER A 269 3.57 -29.84 9.82
C SER A 269 5.04 -29.47 10.00
N VAL A 270 5.45 -28.41 9.32
CA VAL A 270 6.78 -27.78 9.42
C VAL A 270 6.60 -26.36 9.92
N LYS A 271 7.27 -26.00 11.01
CA LYS A 271 7.27 -24.62 11.53
C LYS A 271 8.01 -23.68 10.58
N ILE A 272 7.45 -22.51 10.39
CA ILE A 272 8.02 -21.46 9.56
C ILE A 272 8.03 -20.13 10.34
N ASP A 273 9.05 -19.33 10.12
CA ASP A 273 9.11 -17.95 10.63
C ASP A 273 9.28 -16.98 9.46
N VAL A 274 8.17 -16.56 8.87
CA VAL A 274 8.15 -15.80 7.65
C VAL A 274 7.34 -14.53 7.83
N ARG A 275 7.92 -13.37 7.43
CA ARG A 275 7.16 -12.13 7.26
C ARG A 275 6.48 -12.14 5.90
N ILE A 276 5.20 -11.75 5.85
CA ILE A 276 4.44 -11.67 4.60
C ILE A 276 4.33 -10.22 4.12
N VAL A 277 4.66 -10.01 2.85
CA VAL A 277 4.32 -8.82 2.08
C VAL A 277 3.51 -9.31 0.88
N SER A 278 2.34 -8.76 0.65
CA SER A 278 1.48 -9.12 -0.49
C SER A 278 1.26 -7.92 -1.41
N ALA A 279 0.99 -8.18 -2.68
CA ALA A 279 0.66 -7.14 -3.64
C ALA A 279 -0.49 -7.54 -4.56
N THR A 280 -1.26 -6.56 -5.00
CA THR A 280 -2.33 -6.76 -5.97
C THR A 280 -2.67 -5.49 -6.73
N ASN A 281 -3.14 -5.64 -7.96
CA ASN A 281 -3.84 -4.61 -8.74
C ASN A 281 -5.36 -4.86 -8.76
N ALA A 282 -5.81 -6.01 -8.25
CA ALA A 282 -7.22 -6.39 -8.24
C ALA A 282 -8.00 -5.66 -7.15
N ASN A 283 -9.29 -5.48 -7.39
CA ASN A 283 -10.25 -5.03 -6.39
C ASN A 283 -10.67 -6.20 -5.50
N LEU A 284 -9.83 -6.55 -4.51
CA LEU A 284 -10.11 -7.68 -3.61
C LEU A 284 -11.48 -7.63 -2.94
N PRO A 285 -12.01 -6.48 -2.57
CA PRO A 285 -13.35 -6.34 -2.05
C PRO A 285 -14.48 -6.74 -2.97
N ALA A 286 -14.37 -6.34 -4.24
CA ALA A 286 -15.31 -6.82 -5.24
C ALA A 286 -15.19 -8.35 -5.36
N MET A 287 -13.98 -8.90 -5.34
CA MET A 287 -13.74 -10.34 -5.36
C MET A 287 -14.31 -11.06 -4.12
N ILE A 288 -14.26 -10.43 -2.95
CA ILE A 288 -14.90 -10.98 -1.72
C ILE A 288 -16.40 -11.03 -1.90
N SER A 289 -17.04 -9.95 -2.38
CA SER A 289 -18.49 -9.93 -2.62
C SER A 289 -18.95 -10.93 -3.68
N GLU A 290 -18.08 -11.27 -4.64
CA GLU A 290 -18.29 -12.28 -5.67
C GLU A 290 -17.94 -13.71 -5.20
N GLY A 291 -17.47 -13.90 -3.98
CA GLY A 291 -17.04 -15.20 -3.45
C GLY A 291 -15.75 -15.74 -4.06
N LYS A 292 -14.95 -14.92 -4.74
CA LYS A 292 -13.67 -15.28 -5.37
C LYS A 292 -12.46 -15.13 -4.45
N PHE A 293 -12.60 -14.34 -3.39
CA PHE A 293 -11.56 -14.15 -2.37
C PHE A 293 -12.17 -14.21 -0.97
N ARG A 294 -11.46 -14.81 -0.03
CA ARG A 294 -11.94 -14.95 1.36
C ARG A 294 -11.70 -13.68 2.15
N GLU A 295 -12.71 -13.28 2.89
CA GLU A 295 -12.65 -12.09 3.74
C GLU A 295 -11.65 -12.23 4.90
N ASP A 296 -11.58 -13.42 5.52
CA ASP A 296 -10.66 -13.70 6.63
C ASP A 296 -9.18 -13.62 6.20
N LEU A 297 -8.86 -14.12 5.01
CA LEU A 297 -7.53 -14.00 4.44
C LEU A 297 -7.19 -12.53 4.12
N PHE A 298 -8.15 -11.79 3.56
CA PHE A 298 -7.96 -10.38 3.27
C PHE A 298 -7.55 -9.59 4.50
N TYR A 299 -8.27 -9.70 5.62
CA TYR A 299 -7.92 -8.97 6.84
C TYR A 299 -6.56 -9.38 7.41
N ARG A 300 -6.17 -10.64 7.24
CA ARG A 300 -4.86 -11.11 7.73
C ARG A 300 -3.69 -10.58 6.90
N LEU A 301 -3.86 -10.45 5.59
CA LEU A 301 -2.86 -9.89 4.68
C LEU A 301 -2.81 -8.37 4.74
N ASN A 302 -3.97 -7.72 4.86
CA ASN A 302 -4.14 -6.26 4.81
C ASN A 302 -4.02 -5.59 6.19
N THR A 303 -3.04 -6.04 7.00
CA THR A 303 -2.80 -5.41 8.31
C THR A 303 -2.35 -3.96 8.15
N VAL A 304 -1.47 -3.68 7.18
CA VAL A 304 -1.07 -2.31 6.81
C VAL A 304 -1.17 -2.14 5.30
N PRO A 305 -2.21 -1.44 4.82
CA PRO A 305 -2.32 -1.12 3.39
C PRO A 305 -1.34 -0.02 2.99
N VAL A 306 -0.62 -0.25 1.88
CA VAL A 306 0.27 0.73 1.26
C VAL A 306 -0.20 0.94 -0.18
N ALA A 307 -0.87 2.08 -0.42
CA ALA A 307 -1.32 2.45 -1.75
C ALA A 307 -0.17 3.14 -2.51
N ILE A 308 0.18 2.60 -3.67
CA ILE A 308 1.23 3.14 -4.54
C ILE A 308 0.53 3.91 -5.66
N PRO A 309 0.79 5.23 -5.80
CA PRO A 309 0.12 6.04 -6.81
C PRO A 309 0.55 5.65 -8.23
N PRO A 310 -0.35 5.72 -9.22
CA PRO A 310 0.00 5.54 -10.62
C PRO A 310 0.90 6.67 -11.13
N LEU A 311 1.65 6.42 -12.21
CA LEU A 311 2.66 7.34 -12.72
C LEU A 311 2.07 8.71 -13.14
N ARG A 312 0.84 8.74 -13.65
CA ARG A 312 0.11 9.98 -14.01
C ARG A 312 -0.17 10.91 -12.82
N GLU A 313 -0.15 10.40 -11.57
CA GLU A 313 -0.32 11.18 -10.32
C GLU A 313 1.03 11.62 -9.73
N ARG A 314 2.16 11.30 -10.39
CA ARG A 314 3.53 11.65 -9.98
C ARG A 314 4.39 12.01 -11.19
N LYS A 315 3.90 12.96 -11.97
CA LYS A 315 4.49 13.35 -13.26
C LYS A 315 5.92 13.86 -13.15
N GLU A 316 6.28 14.46 -12.01
CA GLU A 316 7.63 14.96 -11.71
C GLU A 316 8.69 13.86 -11.75
N GLU A 317 8.28 12.59 -11.68
CA GLU A 317 9.18 11.45 -11.71
C GLU A 317 9.38 10.87 -13.11
N ILE A 318 8.52 11.24 -14.08
CA ILE A 318 8.55 10.68 -15.43
C ILE A 318 9.91 10.94 -16.09
N LEU A 319 10.34 12.19 -16.14
CA LEU A 319 11.59 12.56 -16.82
C LEU A 319 12.83 11.96 -16.11
N PRO A 320 13.01 12.08 -14.80
CA PRO A 320 14.16 11.47 -14.11
C PRO A 320 14.22 9.94 -14.26
N ILE A 321 13.06 9.27 -14.28
CA ILE A 321 13.00 7.82 -14.55
C ILE A 321 13.38 7.53 -16.01
N ALA A 322 12.83 8.29 -16.96
CA ALA A 322 13.11 8.14 -18.37
C ALA A 322 14.62 8.33 -18.68
N GLU A 323 15.24 9.37 -18.15
CA GLU A 323 16.67 9.64 -18.33
C GLU A 323 17.56 8.54 -17.75
N ARG A 324 17.22 8.04 -16.55
CA ARG A 324 17.93 6.92 -15.92
C ARG A 324 17.89 5.68 -16.81
N PHE A 325 16.71 5.32 -17.31
CA PHE A 325 16.55 4.13 -18.16
C PHE A 325 17.09 4.34 -19.57
N LEU A 326 17.08 5.57 -20.09
CA LEU A 326 17.73 5.90 -21.35
C LEU A 326 19.24 5.65 -21.26
N LYS A 327 19.88 6.18 -20.22
CA LYS A 327 21.30 5.95 -19.97
C LYS A 327 21.63 4.45 -19.86
N GLN A 328 20.84 3.72 -19.06
CA GLN A 328 21.00 2.27 -18.90
C GLN A 328 20.86 1.53 -20.24
N SER A 329 19.86 1.89 -21.05
CA SER A 329 19.64 1.27 -22.36
C SER A 329 20.78 1.58 -23.34
N CYS A 330 21.30 2.81 -23.32
CA CYS A 330 22.45 3.15 -24.17
C CYS A 330 23.71 2.36 -23.79
N GLU A 331 23.93 2.13 -22.50
CA GLU A 331 25.05 1.30 -22.00
C GLU A 331 24.84 -0.18 -22.36
N GLU A 332 23.65 -0.73 -22.14
CA GLU A 332 23.30 -2.14 -22.37
C GLU A 332 23.40 -2.54 -23.85
N PHE A 333 22.94 -1.67 -24.75
CA PHE A 333 22.92 -1.93 -26.18
C PHE A 333 24.13 -1.36 -26.94
N ASN A 334 25.13 -0.80 -26.21
CA ASN A 334 26.30 -0.13 -26.78
C ASN A 334 25.94 0.96 -27.80
N LEU A 335 24.90 1.73 -27.52
CA LEU A 335 24.49 2.90 -28.28
C LEU A 335 25.30 4.11 -27.79
N GLY A 336 25.53 5.08 -28.65
CA GLY A 336 26.08 6.38 -28.25
C GLY A 336 25.19 7.04 -27.17
N ALA A 337 25.73 8.02 -26.47
CA ALA A 337 24.94 8.80 -25.50
C ALA A 337 23.80 9.51 -26.22
N LYS A 338 22.59 9.33 -25.71
CA LYS A 338 21.38 9.96 -26.26
C LYS A 338 20.69 10.82 -25.20
N SER A 339 19.92 11.81 -25.65
CA SER A 339 19.12 12.71 -24.81
C SER A 339 17.73 12.87 -25.41
N PHE A 340 16.77 13.35 -24.62
CA PHE A 340 15.45 13.70 -25.13
C PHE A 340 15.43 15.17 -25.59
N SER A 341 14.80 15.45 -26.75
CA SER A 341 14.48 16.84 -27.15
C SER A 341 13.45 17.45 -26.19
N GLU A 342 13.39 18.78 -26.10
CA GLU A 342 12.37 19.46 -25.29
C GLU A 342 10.94 19.08 -25.70
N ALA A 343 10.71 18.81 -26.98
CA ALA A 343 9.43 18.38 -27.50
C ALA A 343 9.09 16.94 -27.04
N ALA A 344 10.08 16.04 -27.03
CA ALA A 344 9.91 14.67 -26.52
C ALA A 344 9.65 14.64 -25.02
N VAL A 345 10.32 15.49 -24.24
CA VAL A 345 10.06 15.66 -22.80
C VAL A 345 8.62 16.07 -22.54
N LYS A 346 8.11 17.09 -23.25
CA LYS A 346 6.72 17.53 -23.11
C LYS A 346 5.72 16.45 -23.46
N GLU A 347 6.03 15.60 -24.44
CA GLU A 347 5.16 14.50 -24.81
C GLU A 347 5.15 13.40 -23.75
N LEU A 348 6.30 13.05 -23.18
CA LEU A 348 6.41 12.12 -22.05
C LEU A 348 5.61 12.61 -20.84
N GLU A 349 5.74 13.88 -20.45
CA GLU A 349 5.02 14.46 -19.28
C GLU A 349 3.51 14.54 -19.48
N ASN A 350 3.05 14.67 -20.74
CA ASN A 350 1.63 14.74 -21.06
C ASN A 350 0.96 13.39 -21.26
N TYR A 351 1.74 12.32 -21.38
CA TYR A 351 1.20 10.97 -21.56
C TYR A 351 0.86 10.34 -20.20
N ASP A 352 -0.26 9.62 -20.11
CA ASP A 352 -0.76 9.09 -18.84
C ASP A 352 -0.14 7.76 -18.39
N PHE A 353 0.61 7.09 -19.26
CA PHE A 353 1.24 5.80 -19.01
C PHE A 353 0.29 4.79 -18.35
N PRO A 354 -0.70 4.23 -19.04
CA PRO A 354 -1.60 3.22 -18.47
C PRO A 354 -0.85 1.97 -17.96
N GLY A 355 0.31 1.63 -18.53
CA GLY A 355 1.21 0.60 -18.05
C GLY A 355 2.25 1.10 -17.03
N ASN A 356 2.12 2.35 -16.57
CA ASN A 356 2.97 2.99 -15.56
C ASN A 356 4.48 2.92 -15.91
N ILE A 357 5.35 2.66 -14.92
CA ILE A 357 6.81 2.61 -15.11
C ILE A 357 7.21 1.51 -16.10
N ARG A 358 6.49 0.38 -16.13
CA ARG A 358 6.79 -0.70 -17.08
C ARG A 358 6.63 -0.25 -18.53
N GLU A 359 5.58 0.51 -18.82
CA GLU A 359 5.36 1.10 -20.14
C GLU A 359 6.39 2.19 -20.44
N LEU A 360 6.66 3.09 -19.49
CA LEU A 360 7.69 4.13 -19.65
C LEU A 360 9.05 3.53 -20.01
N ILE A 361 9.50 2.48 -19.30
CA ILE A 361 10.75 1.78 -19.60
C ILE A 361 10.72 1.23 -21.03
N SER A 362 9.64 0.58 -21.44
CA SER A 362 9.52 0.01 -22.80
C SER A 362 9.53 1.09 -23.89
N VAL A 363 8.91 2.24 -23.63
CA VAL A 363 8.93 3.41 -24.53
C VAL A 363 10.35 3.94 -24.67
N VAL A 364 11.05 4.14 -23.56
CA VAL A 364 12.42 4.66 -23.54
C VAL A 364 13.41 3.70 -24.22
N GLN A 365 13.34 2.41 -23.93
CA GLN A 365 14.20 1.41 -24.57
C GLN A 365 13.99 1.37 -26.08
N ARG A 366 12.73 1.38 -26.54
CA ARG A 366 12.39 1.42 -27.96
C ARG A 366 12.92 2.68 -28.62
N ALA A 367 12.72 3.85 -27.99
CA ALA A 367 13.23 5.10 -28.50
C ALA A 367 14.76 5.12 -28.58
N ALA A 368 15.46 4.58 -27.57
CA ALA A 368 16.91 4.46 -27.58
C ALA A 368 17.43 3.62 -28.76
N ILE A 369 16.75 2.51 -29.08
CA ILE A 369 17.16 1.58 -30.14
C ILE A 369 16.81 2.12 -31.53
N LEU A 370 15.64 2.72 -31.70
CA LEU A 370 15.10 3.06 -33.03
C LEU A 370 15.42 4.49 -33.49
N SER A 371 15.79 5.42 -32.56
CA SER A 371 16.19 6.77 -32.98
C SER A 371 17.51 6.76 -33.74
N GLU A 372 17.58 7.45 -34.87
CA GLU A 372 18.80 7.52 -35.69
C GLU A 372 19.83 8.53 -35.15
N GLY A 373 19.40 9.56 -34.42
CA GLY A 373 20.26 10.60 -33.88
C GLY A 373 20.63 10.44 -32.41
N GLU A 374 21.45 11.37 -31.91
CA GLU A 374 21.77 11.48 -30.49
C GLU A 374 20.62 12.10 -29.67
N GLU A 375 19.68 12.80 -30.35
CA GLU A 375 18.55 13.45 -29.72
C GLU A 375 17.24 12.75 -30.15
N ILE A 376 16.53 12.19 -29.14
CA ILE A 376 15.25 11.49 -29.32
C ILE A 376 14.14 12.52 -29.53
N GLN A 377 13.47 12.41 -30.67
CA GLN A 377 12.35 13.28 -31.06
C GLN A 377 11.01 12.67 -30.62
N PRO A 378 9.90 13.45 -30.57
CA PRO A 378 8.57 12.94 -30.23
C PRO A 378 8.16 11.70 -31.05
N GLY A 379 8.47 11.67 -32.36
CA GLY A 379 8.16 10.54 -33.24
C GLY A 379 8.86 9.24 -32.86
N ASP A 380 10.02 9.32 -32.20
CA ASP A 380 10.79 8.14 -31.76
C ASP A 380 10.20 7.48 -30.52
N LEU A 381 9.32 8.15 -29.79
CA LEU A 381 8.67 7.62 -28.58
C LEU A 381 7.61 6.56 -28.92
N PHE A 382 7.03 6.60 -30.12
CA PHE A 382 5.96 5.69 -30.54
C PHE A 382 4.83 5.56 -29.50
N LEU A 383 4.45 6.67 -28.85
CA LEU A 383 3.35 6.71 -27.94
C LEU A 383 2.03 6.50 -28.70
N GLN A 384 1.19 5.59 -28.19
CA GLN A 384 -0.10 5.33 -28.85
C GLN A 384 -1.00 6.56 -28.73
N ALA A 385 -1.45 7.08 -29.86
CA ALA A 385 -2.46 8.12 -29.86
C ALA A 385 -3.72 7.62 -29.13
N ARG A 386 -4.18 8.36 -28.11
CA ARG A 386 -5.46 8.04 -27.45
C ARG A 386 -6.58 8.04 -28.49
N SER A 387 -7.20 6.91 -28.71
CA SER A 387 -8.58 6.91 -29.18
C SER A 387 -9.44 7.51 -28.05
N ARG A 388 -9.78 8.79 -28.18
CA ARG A 388 -10.81 9.43 -27.32
C ARG A 388 -12.10 8.61 -27.47
N LYS A 389 -12.44 7.81 -26.44
CA LYS A 389 -13.79 7.29 -26.24
C LYS A 389 -14.53 8.18 -25.27
#